data_5577e2c020bd5ccee1b7e64689f6c3ac
#
_entry.id   5577e2c020bd5ccee1b7e64689f6c3ac
#
_cell.length_a   1.000
_cell.length_b   1.000
_cell.length_c   1.000
_cell.angle_alpha   90.00
_cell.angle_beta   90.00
_cell.angle_gamma   90.00
#
_symmetry.space_group_name_H-M   'P 1'
#
loop_
_entity.id
_entity.type
_entity.pdbx_description
1 polymer ?
#
loop_
_entity_poly.entity_id
_entity_poly.type
_entity_poly.pdbx_seq_one_letter_code
_entity_poly.pdbx_strand_id
1 'polypeptide(L)'
;MYIPEDFIERLINSVNIVEVIQKRRQVERRGGAYMCKCPFHKGGEENNASMKIYEETGTYHCFTCKETGNAISFLKKHDNLDFIEAVELLASYVGMEIPKQEKSAAVKNSTNINNRAAEIFYEQLKDETGKYTISYLKNRGISGETAKFFNLGYSNARNPSLHKKLEHEFKIDELNESGLFGTNENGELYDRFRDRLMFPIRNIKGDCIAFGGRLLEDKENQAKYLNSPETKTYKKKYELYGLYEVRQINKRPDSIYVVEGYMDVIGLFQYGIKNAVASSGTAFTQEQLRKILNYTNTIYIIFDGDEAGQKASWRTVENAMSLLREDTRISFIFLKEGEDPDSYIRDNGKDAFNSLTKNAKSFSDYFFETIKSQDDLSKIEGRTIAAKFAIPLIKSISNETIKQAYINEASNVCDLDFGKLIEGTQSNTNINIPKKEKVIVDSKSIMKKSVLGVFMALIQYPKLASNKLFNFVNPDSRFSFLHEVKDIFMQSPDSPPSIILEKINNGKVKNVFGEALVSEIKLSQEDATSMLKDCIELISQAHNEREEILKEKYSMDELSSSEKRELQQIILKKDRMSQEEELLIKNLSSN
;
A
#
# COMPACT_ATOMS: atom_id res chain seq x y z
N MET A 1 -5.78 -0.90 17.30
CA MET A 1 -5.45 -1.81 18.42
C MET A 1 -4.08 -2.36 18.13
N TYR A 2 -3.13 -2.21 19.05
CA TYR A 2 -1.85 -2.91 18.93
C TYR A 2 -2.04 -4.29 19.56
N ILE A 3 -1.75 -5.32 18.81
CA ILE A 3 -1.78 -6.70 19.33
C ILE A 3 -0.33 -7.11 19.54
N PRO A 4 0.05 -7.53 20.77
CA PRO A 4 1.41 -7.95 21.07
C PRO A 4 1.87 -9.10 20.19
N GLU A 5 3.14 -9.10 19.78
CA GLU A 5 3.68 -10.15 18.91
C GLU A 5 3.60 -11.54 19.58
N ASP A 6 3.88 -11.62 20.88
CA ASP A 6 3.77 -12.85 21.65
C ASP A 6 2.34 -13.42 21.68
N PHE A 7 1.33 -12.56 21.66
CA PHE A 7 -0.06 -13.01 21.53
C PHE A 7 -0.34 -13.59 20.15
N ILE A 8 0.15 -12.92 19.08
CA ILE A 8 0.00 -13.40 17.70
C ILE A 8 0.67 -14.77 17.55
N GLU A 9 1.85 -14.93 18.12
CA GLU A 9 2.57 -16.22 18.13
C GLU A 9 1.77 -17.32 18.81
N ARG A 10 1.29 -17.07 20.01
CA ARG A 10 0.46 -18.03 20.76
C ARG A 10 -0.83 -18.36 20.02
N LEU A 11 -1.46 -17.35 19.41
CA LEU A 11 -2.69 -17.53 18.64
C LEU A 11 -2.46 -18.44 17.42
N ILE A 12 -1.43 -18.15 16.61
CA ILE A 12 -1.11 -18.95 15.42
C ILE A 12 -0.77 -20.39 15.81
N ASN A 13 -0.02 -20.58 16.91
CA ASN A 13 0.32 -21.91 17.40
C ASN A 13 -0.89 -22.68 17.97
N SER A 14 -1.93 -21.98 18.41
CA SER A 14 -3.15 -22.60 18.97
C SER A 14 -4.21 -22.89 17.91
N VAL A 15 -4.09 -22.27 16.73
CA VAL A 15 -5.08 -22.38 15.65
C VAL A 15 -4.70 -23.50 14.69
N ASN A 16 -5.62 -24.46 14.47
CA ASN A 16 -5.49 -25.44 13.39
C ASN A 16 -5.89 -24.80 12.05
N ILE A 17 -4.91 -24.56 11.19
CA ILE A 17 -5.14 -23.94 9.87
C ILE A 17 -6.07 -24.78 8.99
N VAL A 18 -6.03 -26.12 9.11
CA VAL A 18 -6.91 -27.01 8.35
C VAL A 18 -8.38 -26.72 8.69
N GLU A 19 -8.72 -26.60 9.96
CA GLU A 19 -10.07 -26.28 10.40
C GLU A 19 -10.52 -24.89 9.94
N VAL A 20 -9.62 -23.90 9.96
CA VAL A 20 -9.91 -22.55 9.48
C VAL A 20 -10.29 -22.56 8.00
N ILE A 21 -9.56 -23.31 7.20
CA ILE A 21 -9.81 -23.43 5.76
C ILE A 21 -11.02 -24.30 5.49
N GLN A 22 -11.24 -25.39 6.24
CA GLN A 22 -12.42 -26.28 6.11
C GLN A 22 -13.75 -25.54 6.33
N LYS A 23 -13.78 -24.54 7.20
CA LYS A 23 -15.00 -23.71 7.40
C LYS A 23 -15.39 -22.91 6.15
N ARG A 24 -14.54 -22.86 5.12
CA ARG A 24 -14.71 -22.00 3.93
C ARG A 24 -14.59 -22.75 2.62
N ARG A 25 -13.82 -23.86 2.61
CA ARG A 25 -13.50 -24.65 1.43
C ARG A 25 -13.54 -26.12 1.77
N GLN A 26 -13.92 -26.93 0.81
CA GLN A 26 -13.84 -28.39 0.94
C GLN A 26 -12.36 -28.78 0.92
N VAL A 27 -11.88 -29.36 2.02
CA VAL A 27 -10.51 -29.88 2.15
C VAL A 27 -10.55 -31.39 2.07
N GLU A 28 -9.70 -31.96 1.23
CA GLU A 28 -9.55 -33.41 1.02
C GLU A 28 -8.18 -33.85 1.51
N ARG A 29 -8.11 -35.09 2.04
CA ARG A 29 -6.82 -35.69 2.38
C ARG A 29 -6.36 -36.58 1.24
N ARG A 30 -5.23 -36.22 0.60
CA ARG A 30 -4.63 -36.97 -0.52
C ARG A 30 -3.19 -37.34 -0.19
N GLY A 31 -2.87 -38.63 -0.14
CA GLY A 31 -1.50 -39.10 0.10
C GLY A 31 -0.89 -38.58 1.42
N GLY A 32 -1.70 -38.43 2.47
CA GLY A 32 -1.25 -37.92 3.77
C GLY A 32 -1.26 -36.38 3.90
N ALA A 33 -1.47 -35.64 2.82
CA ALA A 33 -1.51 -34.18 2.80
C ALA A 33 -2.95 -33.65 2.72
N TYR A 34 -3.21 -32.48 3.30
CA TYR A 34 -4.46 -31.74 3.14
C TYR A 34 -4.40 -30.88 1.89
N MET A 35 -5.39 -30.99 1.02
CA MET A 35 -5.49 -30.29 -0.25
C MET A 35 -6.86 -29.64 -0.41
N CYS A 36 -6.93 -28.48 -1.05
CA CYS A 36 -8.19 -27.88 -1.48
C CYS A 36 -8.03 -27.11 -2.79
N LYS A 37 -9.15 -26.76 -3.41
CA LYS A 37 -9.16 -25.82 -4.55
C LYS A 37 -8.77 -24.43 -4.03
N CYS A 38 -7.81 -23.79 -4.69
CA CYS A 38 -7.31 -22.49 -4.25
C CYS A 38 -8.35 -21.39 -4.50
N PRO A 39 -8.75 -20.61 -3.48
CA PRO A 39 -9.71 -19.54 -3.65
C PRO A 39 -9.14 -18.25 -4.28
N PHE A 40 -7.82 -18.18 -4.45
CA PHE A 40 -7.12 -16.94 -4.80
C PHE A 40 -6.84 -16.79 -6.30
N HIS A 41 -7.22 -17.75 -7.12
CA HIS A 41 -7.18 -17.65 -8.58
C HIS A 41 -8.38 -18.35 -9.21
N LYS A 42 -8.73 -17.96 -10.44
CA LYS A 42 -9.89 -18.48 -11.20
C LYS A 42 -11.20 -18.52 -10.40
N GLY A 43 -11.42 -17.56 -9.51
CA GLY A 43 -12.62 -17.50 -8.65
C GLY A 43 -12.77 -18.71 -7.70
N GLY A 44 -11.72 -19.54 -7.54
CA GLY A 44 -11.80 -20.79 -6.77
C GLY A 44 -12.48 -21.94 -7.51
N GLU A 45 -12.74 -21.81 -8.81
CA GLU A 45 -13.36 -22.80 -9.68
C GLU A 45 -12.31 -23.50 -10.56
N GLU A 46 -11.42 -24.23 -9.93
CA GLU A 46 -10.45 -25.09 -10.63
C GLU A 46 -10.90 -26.55 -10.63
N ASN A 47 -10.46 -27.32 -11.64
CA ASN A 47 -10.85 -28.72 -11.74
C ASN A 47 -10.19 -29.60 -10.68
N ASN A 48 -8.94 -29.30 -10.32
CA ASN A 48 -8.14 -30.05 -9.36
C ASN A 48 -7.71 -29.18 -8.19
N ALA A 49 -7.57 -29.78 -6.99
CA ALA A 49 -7.03 -29.12 -5.83
C ALA A 49 -5.55 -28.75 -6.06
N SER A 50 -5.23 -27.46 -5.99
CA SER A 50 -3.89 -26.92 -6.22
C SER A 50 -3.24 -26.30 -4.97
N MET A 51 -4.00 -26.12 -3.90
CA MET A 51 -3.51 -25.57 -2.65
C MET A 51 -3.31 -26.67 -1.61
N LYS A 52 -2.05 -26.87 -1.19
CA LYS A 52 -1.67 -27.77 -0.11
C LYS A 52 -1.65 -27.01 1.23
N ILE A 53 -2.15 -27.66 2.27
CA ILE A 53 -2.20 -27.12 3.62
C ILE A 53 -1.26 -27.95 4.48
N TYR A 54 -0.38 -27.28 5.18
CA TYR A 54 0.66 -27.87 6.02
C TYR A 54 0.26 -27.63 7.50
N GLU A 55 -0.33 -28.65 8.11
CA GLU A 55 -0.82 -28.57 9.47
C GLU A 55 0.31 -28.35 10.48
N GLU A 56 1.45 -29.00 10.30
CA GLU A 56 2.60 -28.92 11.19
C GLU A 56 3.22 -27.50 11.25
N THR A 57 3.26 -26.80 10.12
CA THR A 57 3.84 -25.45 10.03
C THR A 57 2.78 -24.35 10.13
N GLY A 58 1.49 -24.69 10.15
CA GLY A 58 0.38 -23.72 10.18
C GLY A 58 0.29 -22.88 8.90
N THR A 59 0.73 -23.42 7.75
CA THR A 59 0.81 -22.66 6.49
C THR A 59 0.04 -23.34 5.35
N TYR A 60 -0.23 -22.57 4.30
CA TYR A 60 -0.73 -23.09 3.03
C TYR A 60 0.14 -22.59 1.87
N HIS A 61 0.17 -23.36 0.79
CA HIS A 61 0.83 -22.98 -0.46
C HIS A 61 0.03 -23.47 -1.67
N CYS A 62 -0.24 -22.59 -2.62
CA CYS A 62 -0.84 -22.93 -3.91
C CYS A 62 0.23 -23.13 -4.97
N PHE A 63 0.30 -24.33 -5.56
CA PHE A 63 1.30 -24.65 -6.61
C PHE A 63 1.02 -23.95 -7.94
N THR A 64 -0.20 -23.46 -8.17
CA THR A 64 -0.59 -22.76 -9.40
C THR A 64 -0.29 -21.27 -9.34
N CYS A 65 -0.88 -20.52 -8.38
CA CYS A 65 -0.68 -19.06 -8.28
C CYS A 65 0.44 -18.65 -7.33
N LYS A 66 1.12 -19.61 -6.71
CA LYS A 66 2.23 -19.39 -5.75
C LYS A 66 1.82 -18.63 -4.48
N GLU A 67 0.52 -18.50 -4.24
CA GLU A 67 0.04 -17.87 -3.02
C GLU A 67 0.40 -18.72 -1.80
N THR A 68 0.96 -18.07 -0.78
CA THR A 68 1.39 -18.73 0.45
C THR A 68 1.07 -17.86 1.66
N GLY A 69 0.81 -18.47 2.80
CA GLY A 69 0.52 -17.76 4.04
C GLY A 69 0.13 -18.66 5.20
N ASN A 70 -0.27 -18.03 6.31
CA ASN A 70 -0.81 -18.68 7.51
C ASN A 70 -2.33 -18.44 7.64
N ALA A 71 -2.93 -18.83 8.78
CA ALA A 71 -4.36 -18.65 9.02
C ALA A 71 -4.81 -17.17 8.96
N ILE A 72 -3.98 -16.23 9.43
CA ILE A 72 -4.28 -14.79 9.39
C ILE A 72 -4.31 -14.31 7.95
N SER A 73 -3.26 -14.60 7.17
CA SER A 73 -3.19 -14.16 5.77
C SER A 73 -4.27 -14.83 4.91
N PHE A 74 -4.65 -16.08 5.21
CA PHE A 74 -5.78 -16.74 4.55
C PHE A 74 -7.08 -15.97 4.78
N LEU A 75 -7.41 -15.64 6.03
CA LEU A 75 -8.64 -14.90 6.38
C LEU A 75 -8.64 -13.49 5.80
N LYS A 76 -7.51 -12.79 5.84
CA LYS A 76 -7.37 -11.47 5.23
C LYS A 76 -7.70 -11.49 3.75
N LYS A 77 -7.24 -12.49 3.01
CA LYS A 77 -7.46 -12.59 1.56
C LYS A 77 -8.80 -13.23 1.21
N HIS A 78 -9.19 -14.31 1.87
CA HIS A 78 -10.42 -15.05 1.56
C HIS A 78 -11.67 -14.31 2.04
N ASP A 79 -11.67 -13.90 3.33
CA ASP A 79 -12.79 -13.21 3.95
C ASP A 79 -12.68 -11.69 3.83
N ASN A 80 -11.57 -11.20 3.22
CA ASN A 80 -11.25 -9.79 3.06
C ASN A 80 -11.28 -9.00 4.38
N LEU A 81 -10.79 -9.64 5.45
CA LEU A 81 -10.69 -9.05 6.77
C LEU A 81 -9.44 -8.18 6.88
N ASP A 82 -9.50 -7.15 7.72
CA ASP A 82 -8.26 -6.50 8.15
C ASP A 82 -7.48 -7.41 9.11
N PHE A 83 -6.25 -7.01 9.45
CA PHE A 83 -5.39 -7.82 10.33
C PHE A 83 -6.02 -8.05 11.70
N ILE A 84 -6.65 -7.02 12.26
CA ILE A 84 -7.26 -7.08 13.60
C ILE A 84 -8.52 -7.96 13.55
N GLU A 85 -9.37 -7.77 12.55
CA GLU A 85 -10.57 -8.58 12.33
C GLU A 85 -10.21 -10.08 12.17
N ALA A 86 -9.14 -10.38 11.41
CA ALA A 86 -8.67 -11.75 11.26
C ALA A 86 -8.15 -12.35 12.57
N VAL A 87 -7.40 -11.58 13.35
CA VAL A 87 -6.91 -12.00 14.68
C VAL A 87 -8.06 -12.17 15.67
N GLU A 88 -9.03 -11.24 15.69
CA GLU A 88 -10.24 -11.34 16.54
C GLU A 88 -11.04 -12.61 16.22
N LEU A 89 -11.22 -12.92 14.95
CA LEU A 89 -11.93 -14.11 14.51
C LEU A 89 -11.19 -15.39 14.90
N LEU A 90 -9.87 -15.46 14.69
CA LEU A 90 -9.07 -16.62 15.08
C LEU A 90 -9.03 -16.80 16.60
N ALA A 91 -8.89 -15.71 17.36
CA ALA A 91 -8.92 -15.75 18.82
C ALA A 91 -10.26 -16.31 19.34
N SER A 92 -11.38 -15.95 18.69
CA SER A 92 -12.69 -16.50 19.03
C SER A 92 -12.80 -18.01 18.75
N TYR A 93 -12.09 -18.54 17.76
CA TYR A 93 -12.12 -19.98 17.46
C TYR A 93 -11.40 -20.83 18.51
N VAL A 94 -10.39 -20.28 19.15
CA VAL A 94 -9.59 -20.99 20.16
C VAL A 94 -9.86 -20.51 21.59
N GLY A 95 -10.86 -19.62 21.78
CA GLY A 95 -11.25 -19.12 23.11
C GLY A 95 -10.17 -18.24 23.78
N MET A 96 -9.29 -17.63 22.99
CA MET A 96 -8.26 -16.72 23.51
C MET A 96 -8.79 -15.29 23.59
N GLU A 97 -8.64 -14.66 24.76
CA GLU A 97 -8.90 -13.24 24.90
C GLU A 97 -7.72 -12.42 24.41
N ILE A 98 -7.99 -11.49 23.47
CA ILE A 98 -6.96 -10.57 22.97
C ILE A 98 -6.53 -9.66 24.12
N PRO A 99 -5.22 -9.60 24.45
CA PRO A 99 -4.74 -8.69 25.46
C PRO A 99 -5.15 -7.27 25.09
N LYS A 100 -5.96 -6.66 25.91
CA LYS A 100 -6.26 -5.22 25.80
C LYS A 100 -5.00 -4.45 26.20
N GLN A 101 -3.99 -4.43 25.33
CA GLN A 101 -2.96 -3.41 25.51
C GLN A 101 -3.66 -2.07 25.36
N GLU A 102 -3.62 -1.29 26.42
CA GLU A 102 -4.01 0.10 26.35
C GLU A 102 -3.19 0.75 25.23
N LYS A 103 -3.87 1.35 24.25
CA LYS A 103 -3.24 2.31 23.33
C LYS A 103 -2.32 3.17 24.21
N SER A 104 -1.11 3.52 23.76
CA SER A 104 -0.26 4.43 24.55
C SER A 104 -1.17 5.53 25.09
N ALA A 105 -1.04 5.88 26.35
CA ALA A 105 -1.95 6.84 27.01
C ALA A 105 -2.18 8.08 26.14
N ALA A 106 -1.13 8.53 25.44
CA ALA A 106 -1.18 9.64 24.49
C ALA A 106 -2.17 9.43 23.32
N VAL A 107 -2.22 8.22 22.72
CA VAL A 107 -3.16 7.92 21.61
C VAL A 107 -4.60 7.84 22.11
N LYS A 108 -4.83 7.24 23.28
CA LYS A 108 -6.15 7.15 23.90
C LYS A 108 -6.67 8.55 24.26
N ASN A 109 -5.81 9.37 24.84
CA ASN A 109 -6.15 10.72 25.25
C ASN A 109 -6.42 11.65 24.06
N SER A 110 -5.58 11.63 23.02
CA SER A 110 -5.83 12.41 21.80
C SER A 110 -7.16 12.03 21.12
N THR A 111 -7.50 10.74 21.07
CA THR A 111 -8.79 10.27 20.55
C THR A 111 -9.96 10.73 21.42
N ASN A 112 -9.83 10.67 22.75
CA ASN A 112 -10.87 11.13 23.67
C ASN A 112 -11.08 12.64 23.55
N ILE A 113 -10.01 13.44 23.43
CA ILE A 113 -10.07 14.89 23.22
C ILE A 113 -10.82 15.21 21.93
N ASN A 114 -10.50 14.52 20.83
CA ASN A 114 -11.15 14.77 19.54
C ASN A 114 -12.63 14.32 19.55
N ASN A 115 -12.99 13.21 20.20
CA ASN A 115 -14.38 12.82 20.40
C ASN A 115 -15.14 13.87 21.20
N ARG A 116 -14.56 14.36 22.31
CA ARG A 116 -15.16 15.39 23.14
C ARG A 116 -15.32 16.72 22.40
N ALA A 117 -14.32 17.10 21.61
CA ALA A 117 -14.41 18.30 20.76
C ALA A 117 -15.51 18.15 19.69
N ALA A 118 -15.69 16.97 19.10
CA ALA A 118 -16.76 16.71 18.14
C ALA A 118 -18.15 16.86 18.77
N GLU A 119 -18.34 16.40 20.01
CA GLU A 119 -19.57 16.63 20.77
C GLU A 119 -19.83 18.13 21.00
N ILE A 120 -18.82 18.87 21.45
CA ILE A 120 -18.94 20.32 21.67
C ILE A 120 -19.29 21.05 20.36
N PHE A 121 -18.63 20.72 19.25
CA PHE A 121 -18.94 21.33 17.96
C PHE A 121 -20.35 20.98 17.47
N TYR A 122 -20.80 19.77 17.72
CA TYR A 122 -22.16 19.34 17.37
C TYR A 122 -23.22 20.09 18.20
N GLU A 123 -22.98 20.32 19.51
CA GLU A 123 -23.84 21.12 20.37
C GLU A 123 -23.85 22.59 19.91
N GLN A 124 -22.68 23.17 19.60
CA GLN A 124 -22.58 24.55 19.09
C GLN A 124 -23.28 24.74 17.74
N LEU A 125 -23.37 23.69 16.91
CA LEU A 125 -24.16 23.76 15.68
C LEU A 125 -25.65 23.92 15.96
N LYS A 126 -26.15 23.34 17.06
CA LYS A 126 -27.58 23.34 17.41
C LYS A 126 -28.01 24.57 18.20
N ASP A 127 -27.07 25.25 18.83
CA ASP A 127 -27.39 26.45 19.63
C ASP A 127 -27.61 27.71 18.77
N GLU A 128 -27.87 28.84 19.40
CA GLU A 128 -28.08 30.13 18.76
C GLU A 128 -26.89 30.53 17.85
N THR A 129 -25.67 30.14 18.21
CA THR A 129 -24.46 30.51 17.47
C THR A 129 -24.33 29.75 16.15
N GLY A 130 -24.95 28.57 16.04
CA GLY A 130 -24.94 27.72 14.87
C GLY A 130 -26.00 28.03 13.80
N LYS A 131 -26.95 28.95 14.07
CA LYS A 131 -28.05 29.25 13.16
C LYS A 131 -27.61 29.58 11.73
N TYR A 132 -26.57 30.36 11.58
CA TYR A 132 -26.01 30.69 10.25
C TYR A 132 -25.48 29.44 9.53
N THR A 133 -24.76 28.59 10.24
CA THR A 133 -24.24 27.33 9.73
C THR A 133 -25.37 26.38 9.33
N ILE A 134 -26.44 26.30 10.12
CA ILE A 134 -27.64 25.51 9.77
C ILE A 134 -28.30 26.06 8.49
N SER A 135 -28.43 27.40 8.37
CA SER A 135 -28.98 28.02 7.16
C SER A 135 -28.12 27.71 5.93
N TYR A 136 -26.79 27.75 6.07
CA TYR A 136 -25.85 27.35 5.02
C TYR A 136 -26.07 25.89 4.58
N LEU A 137 -26.17 24.94 5.54
CA LEU A 137 -26.42 23.54 5.25
C LEU A 137 -27.77 23.31 4.54
N LYS A 138 -28.84 24.00 5.01
CA LYS A 138 -30.17 23.97 4.39
C LYS A 138 -30.15 24.50 2.96
N ASN A 139 -29.45 25.60 2.70
CA ASN A 139 -29.30 26.18 1.35
C ASN A 139 -28.56 25.24 0.40
N ARG A 140 -27.71 24.35 0.94
CA ARG A 140 -27.06 23.27 0.18
C ARG A 140 -27.89 21.98 0.10
N GLY A 141 -29.13 22.00 0.60
CA GLY A 141 -30.01 20.84 0.57
C GLY A 141 -29.67 19.74 1.58
N ILE A 142 -28.74 19.99 2.53
CA ILE A 142 -28.34 19.00 3.51
C ILE A 142 -29.36 18.92 4.65
N SER A 143 -29.92 17.76 4.86
CA SER A 143 -30.90 17.48 5.93
C SER A 143 -30.22 17.39 7.32
N GLY A 144 -31.04 17.60 8.37
CA GLY A 144 -30.58 17.39 9.74
C GLY A 144 -30.16 15.94 10.04
N GLU A 145 -30.77 14.95 9.36
CA GLU A 145 -30.41 13.53 9.47
C GLU A 145 -29.01 13.29 8.89
N THR A 146 -28.72 13.82 7.71
CA THR A 146 -27.41 13.72 7.07
C THR A 146 -26.36 14.44 7.93
N ALA A 147 -26.65 15.65 8.40
CA ALA A 147 -25.74 16.40 9.28
C ALA A 147 -25.42 15.62 10.57
N LYS A 148 -26.43 14.97 11.17
CA LYS A 148 -26.26 14.11 12.34
C LYS A 148 -25.46 12.85 12.04
N PHE A 149 -25.71 12.18 10.91
CA PHE A 149 -25.00 10.96 10.50
C PHE A 149 -23.49 11.19 10.34
N PHE A 150 -23.12 12.31 9.74
CA PHE A 150 -21.72 12.74 9.62
C PHE A 150 -21.18 13.46 10.87
N ASN A 151 -22.00 13.64 11.91
CA ASN A 151 -21.67 14.33 13.13
C ASN A 151 -21.11 15.75 12.87
N LEU A 152 -21.73 16.48 11.93
CA LEU A 152 -21.30 17.85 11.59
C LEU A 152 -21.41 18.77 12.79
N GLY A 153 -20.49 19.71 12.91
CA GLY A 153 -20.43 20.66 14.01
C GLY A 153 -20.15 22.09 13.56
N TYR A 154 -20.09 23.00 14.51
CA TYR A 154 -19.67 24.37 14.29
C TYR A 154 -18.65 24.77 15.34
N SER A 155 -17.53 25.34 14.92
CA SER A 155 -16.53 25.89 15.82
C SER A 155 -16.78 27.38 16.01
N ASN A 156 -17.34 27.74 17.16
CA ASN A 156 -17.62 29.14 17.52
C ASN A 156 -16.33 29.86 17.96
N ALA A 157 -16.07 31.06 17.43
CA ALA A 157 -14.92 31.89 17.83
C ALA A 157 -15.12 32.64 19.13
N ARG A 158 -16.31 32.56 19.76
CA ARG A 158 -16.64 33.33 20.99
C ARG A 158 -16.11 32.63 22.24
N ASN A 159 -15.96 33.41 23.33
CA ASN A 159 -15.62 32.88 24.66
C ASN A 159 -16.80 32.12 25.30
N PRO A 160 -16.54 31.02 26.02
CA PRO A 160 -15.22 30.40 26.18
C PRO A 160 -14.77 29.62 24.93
N SER A 161 -13.48 29.75 24.59
CA SER A 161 -12.83 29.02 23.51
C SER A 161 -12.83 27.50 23.78
N LEU A 162 -12.60 26.68 22.75
CA LEU A 162 -12.59 25.22 22.89
C LEU A 162 -11.56 24.76 23.92
N HIS A 163 -10.33 25.32 23.88
CA HIS A 163 -9.29 24.92 24.85
C HIS A 163 -9.70 25.18 26.29
N LYS A 164 -10.36 26.32 26.57
CA LYS A 164 -10.87 26.65 27.93
C LYS A 164 -11.98 25.70 28.40
N LYS A 165 -12.76 25.12 27.47
CA LYS A 165 -13.76 24.12 27.82
C LYS A 165 -13.12 22.78 28.15
N LEU A 166 -11.98 22.44 27.48
CA LEU A 166 -11.32 21.14 27.61
C LEU A 166 -10.21 21.12 28.68
N GLU A 167 -9.65 22.27 29.09
CA GLU A 167 -8.57 22.35 30.09
C GLU A 167 -8.94 21.77 31.47
N HIS A 168 -10.24 21.69 31.78
CA HIS A 168 -10.74 21.05 33.00
C HIS A 168 -10.80 19.52 32.92
N GLU A 169 -10.84 18.96 31.72
CA GLU A 169 -10.97 17.54 31.48
C GLU A 169 -9.62 16.90 31.07
N PHE A 170 -8.69 17.67 30.46
CA PHE A 170 -7.45 17.18 29.87
C PHE A 170 -6.25 18.07 30.19
N LYS A 171 -5.06 17.48 30.23
CA LYS A 171 -3.80 18.21 30.47
C LYS A 171 -3.39 19.03 29.24
N ILE A 172 -2.69 20.13 29.45
CA ILE A 172 -2.22 21.03 28.39
C ILE A 172 -1.38 20.30 27.33
N ASP A 173 -0.46 19.41 27.75
CA ASP A 173 0.37 18.63 26.84
C ASP A 173 -0.46 17.71 25.93
N GLU A 174 -1.52 17.12 26.47
CA GLU A 174 -2.45 16.25 25.73
C GLU A 174 -3.28 17.07 24.72
N LEU A 175 -3.70 18.27 25.10
CA LEU A 175 -4.39 19.21 24.22
C LEU A 175 -3.49 19.61 23.05
N ASN A 176 -2.21 19.90 23.28
CA ASN A 176 -1.23 20.22 22.24
C ASN A 176 -1.07 19.09 21.20
N GLU A 177 -1.09 17.84 21.63
CA GLU A 177 -0.93 16.68 20.76
C GLU A 177 -2.20 16.35 19.95
N SER A 178 -3.36 16.93 20.29
CA SER A 178 -4.66 16.61 19.66
C SER A 178 -4.81 17.11 18.22
N GLY A 179 -4.01 18.12 17.83
CA GLY A 179 -4.12 18.80 16.52
C GLY A 179 -5.25 19.81 16.41
N LEU A 180 -5.99 20.09 17.51
CA LEU A 180 -7.06 21.08 17.59
C LEU A 180 -6.56 22.49 17.89
N PHE A 181 -5.38 22.59 18.48
CA PHE A 181 -4.81 23.83 18.98
C PHE A 181 -3.49 24.18 18.29
N GLY A 182 -3.14 25.44 18.35
CA GLY A 182 -1.82 25.98 18.05
C GLY A 182 -1.27 26.69 19.28
N THR A 183 0.03 26.97 19.28
CA THR A 183 0.70 27.73 20.34
C THR A 183 1.18 29.03 19.74
N ASN A 184 0.89 30.17 20.41
CA ASN A 184 1.38 31.48 20.02
C ASN A 184 2.83 31.71 20.49
N GLU A 185 3.44 32.84 20.13
CA GLU A 185 4.82 33.18 20.51
C GLU A 185 5.03 33.25 22.03
N ASN A 186 3.97 33.50 22.80
CA ASN A 186 3.98 33.54 24.27
C ASN A 186 3.79 32.15 24.91
N GLY A 187 3.65 31.08 24.12
CA GLY A 187 3.41 29.75 24.65
C GLY A 187 1.94 29.44 25.00
N GLU A 188 1.01 30.33 24.70
CA GLU A 188 -0.42 30.16 25.03
C GLU A 188 -1.13 29.37 23.91
N LEU A 189 -2.04 28.49 24.32
CA LEU A 189 -2.89 27.73 23.40
C LEU A 189 -3.93 28.61 22.74
N TYR A 190 -4.15 28.42 21.45
CA TYR A 190 -5.28 29.01 20.73
C TYR A 190 -5.99 27.95 19.88
N ASP A 191 -7.29 28.12 19.70
CA ASP A 191 -8.11 27.25 18.87
C ASP A 191 -7.75 27.46 17.40
N ARG A 192 -7.39 26.36 16.70
CA ARG A 192 -7.08 26.39 15.25
C ARG A 192 -8.32 26.61 14.40
N PHE A 193 -9.44 26.04 14.80
CA PHE A 193 -10.70 26.15 14.09
C PHE A 193 -11.56 27.23 14.72
N ARG A 194 -11.90 28.25 13.93
CA ARG A 194 -12.72 29.39 14.38
C ARG A 194 -13.70 29.77 13.28
N ASP A 195 -14.97 29.96 13.63
CA ASP A 195 -16.07 30.29 12.71
C ASP A 195 -16.15 29.33 11.50
N ARG A 196 -16.05 28.01 11.75
CA ARG A 196 -16.03 27.02 10.69
C ARG A 196 -17.10 25.96 10.91
N LEU A 197 -17.71 25.53 9.80
CA LEU A 197 -18.41 24.25 9.73
C LEU A 197 -17.38 23.13 9.87
N MET A 198 -17.61 22.23 10.83
CA MET A 198 -16.67 21.19 11.23
C MET A 198 -17.07 19.83 10.69
N PHE A 199 -16.10 19.13 10.14
CA PHE A 199 -16.20 17.79 9.59
C PHE A 199 -15.31 16.84 10.42
N PRO A 200 -15.87 16.05 11.35
CA PRO A 200 -15.09 15.07 12.09
C PRO A 200 -14.58 13.98 11.16
N ILE A 201 -13.26 13.77 11.12
CA ILE A 201 -12.63 12.68 10.38
C ILE A 201 -12.56 11.49 11.31
N ARG A 202 -13.26 10.39 10.95
CA ARG A 202 -13.39 9.19 11.77
C ARG A 202 -12.54 8.06 11.24
N ASN A 203 -11.90 7.31 12.14
CA ASN A 203 -11.26 6.05 11.79
C ASN A 203 -12.32 4.97 11.54
N ILE A 204 -11.91 3.79 11.08
CA ILE A 204 -12.83 2.66 10.80
C ILE A 204 -13.63 2.15 12.01
N LYS A 205 -13.25 2.56 13.24
CA LYS A 205 -13.97 2.22 14.49
C LYS A 205 -14.99 3.28 14.88
N GLY A 206 -15.00 4.43 14.19
CA GLY A 206 -15.86 5.56 14.48
C GLY A 206 -15.27 6.60 15.42
N ASP A 207 -14.06 6.38 15.94
CA ASP A 207 -13.36 7.37 16.76
C ASP A 207 -12.99 8.59 15.90
N CYS A 208 -13.23 9.81 16.40
CA CYS A 208 -12.76 11.03 15.78
C CYS A 208 -11.25 11.16 15.96
N ILE A 209 -10.50 11.23 14.86
CA ILE A 209 -9.03 11.30 14.86
C ILE A 209 -8.51 12.65 14.40
N ALA A 210 -9.33 13.44 13.72
CA ALA A 210 -8.99 14.75 13.18
C ALA A 210 -10.25 15.50 12.74
N PHE A 211 -10.06 16.71 12.22
CA PHE A 211 -11.13 17.56 11.70
C PHE A 211 -10.73 18.22 10.39
N GLY A 212 -11.73 18.39 9.52
CA GLY A 212 -11.76 19.43 8.51
C GLY A 212 -12.62 20.58 8.99
N GLY A 213 -12.31 21.80 8.59
CA GLY A 213 -13.10 22.99 8.93
C GLY A 213 -13.28 23.89 7.71
N ARG A 214 -14.52 24.16 7.29
CA ARG A 214 -14.83 25.07 6.18
C ARG A 214 -15.25 26.43 6.71
N LEU A 215 -14.60 27.48 6.22
CA LEU A 215 -15.03 28.85 6.45
C LEU A 215 -16.35 29.11 5.70
N LEU A 216 -17.32 29.70 6.36
CA LEU A 216 -18.65 29.93 5.79
C LEU A 216 -18.73 31.24 4.99
N GLU A 217 -17.92 32.20 5.35
CA GLU A 217 -17.75 33.47 4.65
C GLU A 217 -16.30 33.63 4.24
N ASP A 218 -16.05 34.09 3.00
CA ASP A 218 -14.69 34.35 2.55
C ASP A 218 -14.11 35.52 3.35
N LYS A 219 -13.02 35.26 4.07
CA LYS A 219 -12.26 36.26 4.83
C LYS A 219 -10.88 36.38 4.20
N GLU A 220 -10.43 37.62 4.00
CA GLU A 220 -9.07 37.87 3.49
C GLU A 220 -8.03 37.16 4.37
N ASN A 221 -7.05 36.55 3.73
CA ASN A 221 -5.95 35.79 4.35
C ASN A 221 -6.35 34.55 5.15
N GLN A 222 -7.55 34.00 4.95
CA GLN A 222 -7.95 32.74 5.56
C GLN A 222 -8.30 31.67 4.52
N ALA A 223 -7.71 30.50 4.66
CA ALA A 223 -8.02 29.38 3.78
C ALA A 223 -9.49 28.94 3.95
N LYS A 224 -10.20 28.76 2.84
CA LYS A 224 -11.60 28.28 2.80
C LYS A 224 -11.74 26.95 3.55
N TYR A 225 -10.84 26.03 3.32
CA TYR A 225 -10.74 24.75 4.06
C TYR A 225 -9.46 24.70 4.87
N LEU A 226 -9.58 24.24 6.10
CA LEU A 226 -8.48 24.00 7.03
C LEU A 226 -8.59 22.57 7.56
N ASN A 227 -7.52 21.82 7.52
CA ASN A 227 -7.45 20.47 8.07
C ASN A 227 -6.58 20.44 9.31
N SER A 228 -6.85 19.49 10.22
CA SER A 228 -5.93 19.15 11.31
C SER A 228 -4.53 18.89 10.77
N PRO A 229 -3.48 19.27 11.51
CA PRO A 229 -2.12 18.83 11.21
C PRO A 229 -2.01 17.30 11.38
N GLU A 230 -0.93 16.73 10.90
CA GLU A 230 -0.62 15.34 11.20
C GLU A 230 -0.33 15.13 12.68
N THR A 231 -0.88 14.07 13.24
CA THR A 231 -0.70 13.69 14.65
C THR A 231 -0.28 12.22 14.74
N LYS A 232 -0.09 11.72 15.96
CA LYS A 232 0.14 10.28 16.21
C LYS A 232 -1.05 9.41 15.77
N THR A 233 -2.27 9.98 15.79
CA THR A 233 -3.52 9.27 15.45
C THR A 233 -4.02 9.55 14.04
N TYR A 234 -3.53 10.60 13.39
CA TYR A 234 -3.99 11.05 12.07
C TYR A 234 -2.84 11.27 11.12
N LYS A 235 -2.86 10.55 10.02
CA LYS A 235 -1.94 10.72 8.89
C LYS A 235 -2.75 10.85 7.61
N LYS A 236 -2.75 12.05 7.00
CA LYS A 236 -3.56 12.37 5.81
C LYS A 236 -3.43 11.34 4.69
N LYS A 237 -2.23 10.85 4.45
CA LYS A 237 -1.96 9.89 3.39
C LYS A 237 -2.64 8.52 3.55
N TYR A 238 -3.13 8.18 4.75
CA TYR A 238 -3.80 6.91 5.02
C TYR A 238 -5.30 7.04 5.21
N GLU A 239 -5.79 8.24 5.54
CA GLU A 239 -7.18 8.40 5.96
C GLU A 239 -8.07 8.90 4.82
N LEU A 240 -9.31 8.42 4.82
CA LEU A 240 -10.36 8.79 3.88
C LEU A 240 -11.58 9.25 4.66
N TYR A 241 -12.04 10.46 4.37
CA TYR A 241 -13.30 10.96 4.92
C TYR A 241 -14.48 10.19 4.31
N GLY A 242 -15.45 9.85 5.13
CA GLY A 242 -16.62 9.09 4.68
C GLY A 242 -16.47 7.57 4.71
N LEU A 243 -15.26 7.01 4.87
CA LEU A 243 -15.07 5.56 4.83
C LEU A 243 -15.75 4.83 5.99
N TYR A 244 -15.75 5.41 7.20
CA TYR A 244 -16.52 4.87 8.33
C TYR A 244 -18.01 4.86 8.01
N GLU A 245 -18.53 5.95 7.48
CA GLU A 245 -19.92 6.15 7.11
C GLU A 245 -20.38 5.16 6.04
N VAL A 246 -19.57 4.95 5.01
CA VAL A 246 -19.80 3.92 3.98
C VAL A 246 -19.92 2.55 4.63
N ARG A 247 -19.01 2.19 5.54
CA ARG A 247 -19.02 0.89 6.23
C ARG A 247 -20.19 0.70 7.19
N GLN A 248 -20.75 1.76 7.75
CA GLN A 248 -21.97 1.69 8.55
C GLN A 248 -23.18 1.31 7.69
N ILE A 249 -23.19 1.69 6.42
CA ILE A 249 -24.28 1.35 5.49
C ILE A 249 -24.04 -0.03 4.86
N ASN A 250 -22.84 -0.25 4.34
CA ASN A 250 -22.46 -1.52 3.73
C ASN A 250 -20.97 -1.80 3.97
N LYS A 251 -20.69 -2.88 4.67
CA LYS A 251 -19.31 -3.29 4.96
C LYS A 251 -18.51 -3.66 3.72
N ARG A 252 -19.19 -4.07 2.64
CA ARG A 252 -18.61 -4.45 1.35
C ARG A 252 -19.44 -3.84 0.22
N PRO A 253 -19.22 -2.57 -0.10
CA PRO A 253 -19.93 -1.93 -1.20
C PRO A 253 -19.46 -2.51 -2.54
N ASP A 254 -20.38 -2.64 -3.50
CA ASP A 254 -20.07 -3.10 -4.85
C ASP A 254 -19.07 -2.17 -5.55
N SER A 255 -19.11 -0.88 -5.21
CA SER A 255 -18.18 0.13 -5.69
C SER A 255 -17.99 1.25 -4.67
N ILE A 256 -16.89 2.01 -4.80
CA ILE A 256 -16.65 3.23 -4.03
C ILE A 256 -16.36 4.37 -5.00
N TYR A 257 -17.00 5.53 -4.75
CA TYR A 257 -16.69 6.80 -5.40
C TYR A 257 -15.65 7.56 -4.58
N VAL A 258 -14.57 7.98 -5.22
CA VAL A 258 -13.55 8.82 -4.61
C VAL A 258 -13.72 10.23 -5.15
N VAL A 259 -13.88 11.20 -4.26
CA VAL A 259 -14.04 12.62 -4.55
C VAL A 259 -12.99 13.44 -3.82
N GLU A 260 -12.91 14.74 -4.06
CA GLU A 260 -11.88 15.59 -3.47
C GLU A 260 -12.26 16.11 -2.08
N GLY A 261 -13.50 16.52 -1.86
CA GLY A 261 -13.93 17.31 -0.73
C GLY A 261 -14.94 16.65 0.22
N TYR A 262 -15.03 17.21 1.42
CA TYR A 262 -15.99 16.79 2.44
C TYR A 262 -17.45 16.98 1.98
N MET A 263 -17.71 18.14 1.37
CA MET A 263 -19.06 18.48 0.91
C MET A 263 -19.53 17.59 -0.21
N ASP A 264 -18.64 17.13 -1.08
CA ASP A 264 -18.96 16.21 -2.15
C ASP A 264 -19.48 14.87 -1.60
N VAL A 265 -18.79 14.32 -0.59
CA VAL A 265 -19.23 13.10 0.11
C VAL A 265 -20.61 13.30 0.73
N ILE A 266 -20.83 14.42 1.43
CA ILE A 266 -22.07 14.69 2.14
C ILE A 266 -23.21 14.96 1.16
N GLY A 267 -22.94 15.73 0.09
CA GLY A 267 -23.90 16.00 -0.97
C GLY A 267 -24.33 14.71 -1.69
N LEU A 268 -23.38 13.89 -2.11
CA LEU A 268 -23.65 12.59 -2.72
C LEU A 268 -24.48 11.70 -1.78
N PHE A 269 -24.12 11.63 -0.51
CA PHE A 269 -24.87 10.87 0.49
C PHE A 269 -26.31 11.37 0.64
N GLN A 270 -26.52 12.68 0.70
CA GLN A 270 -27.83 13.31 0.81
C GLN A 270 -28.78 12.88 -0.31
N TYR A 271 -28.26 12.75 -1.53
CA TYR A 271 -29.02 12.35 -2.72
C TYR A 271 -28.99 10.82 -2.97
N GLY A 272 -28.54 10.04 -1.98
CA GLY A 272 -28.66 8.57 -1.97
C GLY A 272 -27.50 7.81 -2.61
N ILE A 273 -26.36 8.47 -2.89
CA ILE A 273 -25.08 7.85 -3.24
C ILE A 273 -24.30 7.67 -1.94
N LYS A 274 -24.45 6.52 -1.29
CA LYS A 274 -23.98 6.28 0.09
C LYS A 274 -22.60 5.62 0.19
N ASN A 275 -21.89 5.50 -0.92
CA ASN A 275 -20.60 4.83 -1.05
C ASN A 275 -19.50 5.78 -1.57
N ALA A 276 -19.56 7.06 -1.19
CA ALA A 276 -18.55 8.06 -1.53
C ALA A 276 -17.57 8.30 -0.37
N VAL A 277 -16.29 8.53 -0.71
CA VAL A 277 -15.21 8.88 0.22
C VAL A 277 -14.38 10.02 -0.37
N ALA A 278 -13.70 10.80 0.48
CA ALA A 278 -12.82 11.87 0.03
C ALA A 278 -11.38 11.72 0.53
N SER A 279 -10.43 12.14 -0.33
CA SER A 279 -9.00 12.27 0.00
C SER A 279 -8.68 13.49 0.88
N SER A 280 -9.64 14.43 1.00
CA SER A 280 -9.63 15.57 1.93
C SER A 280 -8.44 16.55 1.76
N GLY A 281 -8.26 17.05 0.54
CA GLY A 281 -7.31 18.14 0.24
C GLY A 281 -5.86 17.67 0.05
N THR A 282 -5.68 16.40 -0.31
CA THR A 282 -4.43 15.83 -0.81
C THR A 282 -4.69 15.06 -2.09
N ALA A 283 -3.68 14.94 -2.97
CA ALA A 283 -3.78 14.00 -4.09
C ALA A 283 -4.06 12.59 -3.54
N PHE A 284 -4.92 11.83 -4.23
CA PHE A 284 -5.28 10.48 -3.87
C PHE A 284 -4.04 9.57 -3.86
N THR A 285 -3.73 9.01 -2.69
CA THR A 285 -2.46 8.30 -2.45
C THR A 285 -2.57 6.80 -2.72
N GLN A 286 -1.42 6.16 -2.90
CA GLN A 286 -1.32 4.72 -3.03
C GLN A 286 -1.86 4.00 -1.77
N GLU A 287 -1.61 4.54 -0.59
CA GLU A 287 -2.08 4.00 0.67
C GLU A 287 -3.60 4.07 0.82
N GLN A 288 -4.20 5.20 0.40
CA GLN A 288 -5.66 5.35 0.37
C GLN A 288 -6.31 4.38 -0.63
N LEU A 289 -5.72 4.23 -1.83
CA LEU A 289 -6.19 3.25 -2.81
C LEU A 289 -6.10 1.82 -2.26
N ARG A 290 -4.96 1.46 -1.65
CA ARG A 290 -4.79 0.14 -1.02
C ARG A 290 -5.82 -0.09 0.09
N LYS A 291 -6.18 0.96 0.84
CA LYS A 291 -7.22 0.90 1.88
C LYS A 291 -8.60 0.63 1.27
N ILE A 292 -8.98 1.29 0.17
CA ILE A 292 -10.25 1.06 -0.53
C ILE A 292 -10.32 -0.36 -1.11
N LEU A 293 -9.23 -0.85 -1.71
CA LEU A 293 -9.16 -2.19 -2.30
C LEU A 293 -9.37 -3.34 -1.29
N ASN A 294 -9.34 -3.06 0.02
CA ASN A 294 -9.76 -4.01 1.04
C ASN A 294 -11.28 -4.17 1.13
N TYR A 295 -12.06 -3.27 0.53
CA TYR A 295 -13.52 -3.25 0.65
C TYR A 295 -14.24 -3.47 -0.67
N THR A 296 -13.65 -3.04 -1.79
CA THR A 296 -14.21 -3.22 -3.14
C THR A 296 -13.10 -3.26 -4.19
N ASN A 297 -13.36 -3.96 -5.29
CA ASN A 297 -12.48 -3.96 -6.46
C ASN A 297 -12.91 -2.94 -7.54
N THR A 298 -14.06 -2.27 -7.35
CA THR A 298 -14.59 -1.31 -8.32
C THR A 298 -14.55 0.10 -7.73
N ILE A 299 -13.81 0.99 -8.36
CA ILE A 299 -13.54 2.34 -7.87
C ILE A 299 -13.81 3.33 -8.99
N TYR A 300 -14.64 4.33 -8.71
CA TYR A 300 -14.85 5.48 -9.58
C TYR A 300 -14.20 6.70 -8.95
N ILE A 301 -13.30 7.37 -9.67
CA ILE A 301 -12.63 8.56 -9.18
C ILE A 301 -13.15 9.75 -9.95
N ILE A 302 -13.71 10.71 -9.24
CA ILE A 302 -14.38 11.87 -9.82
C ILE A 302 -13.49 13.08 -9.61
N PHE A 303 -13.16 13.75 -10.71
CA PHE A 303 -12.36 14.96 -10.74
C PHE A 303 -13.20 16.15 -11.15
N ASP A 304 -12.92 17.28 -10.52
CA ASP A 304 -13.43 18.57 -10.96
C ASP A 304 -12.92 18.86 -12.37
N GLY A 305 -13.70 19.57 -13.16
CA GLY A 305 -13.43 19.81 -14.59
C GLY A 305 -12.33 20.85 -14.87
N ASP A 306 -11.42 21.10 -13.91
CA ASP A 306 -10.34 22.07 -14.02
C ASP A 306 -8.97 21.45 -14.31
N GLU A 307 -7.96 22.29 -14.54
CA GLU A 307 -6.58 21.85 -14.79
C GLU A 307 -5.97 21.12 -13.58
N ALA A 308 -6.39 21.48 -12.36
CA ALA A 308 -5.92 20.82 -11.16
C ALA A 308 -6.43 19.38 -11.06
N GLY A 309 -7.72 19.15 -11.43
CA GLY A 309 -8.31 17.82 -11.54
C GLY A 309 -7.61 16.94 -12.58
N GLN A 310 -7.20 17.50 -13.72
CA GLN A 310 -6.42 16.75 -14.72
C GLN A 310 -5.05 16.34 -14.18
N LYS A 311 -4.35 17.22 -13.47
CA LYS A 311 -3.06 16.89 -12.83
C LYS A 311 -3.23 15.85 -11.71
N ALA A 312 -4.33 15.93 -10.94
CA ALA A 312 -4.65 14.98 -9.89
C ALA A 312 -4.98 13.60 -10.45
N SER A 313 -5.69 13.53 -11.59
CA SER A 313 -6.02 12.26 -12.25
C SER A 313 -4.77 11.51 -12.72
N TRP A 314 -3.80 12.21 -13.30
CA TRP A 314 -2.54 11.58 -13.69
C TRP A 314 -1.72 11.06 -12.51
N ARG A 315 -1.61 11.82 -11.42
CA ARG A 315 -0.98 11.35 -10.18
C ARG A 315 -1.66 10.10 -9.63
N THR A 316 -2.98 10.03 -9.80
CA THR A 316 -3.74 8.83 -9.41
C THR A 316 -3.33 7.61 -10.26
N VAL A 317 -3.11 7.79 -11.56
CA VAL A 317 -2.58 6.72 -12.44
C VAL A 317 -1.23 6.25 -11.92
N GLU A 318 -0.29 7.16 -11.67
CA GLU A 318 1.05 6.84 -11.15
C GLU A 318 0.98 6.02 -9.84
N ASN A 319 0.11 6.43 -8.92
CA ASN A 319 -0.09 5.76 -7.64
C ASN A 319 -0.77 4.39 -7.77
N ALA A 320 -1.63 4.19 -8.77
CA ALA A 320 -2.44 2.99 -8.92
C ALA A 320 -1.73 1.86 -9.69
N MET A 321 -0.81 2.18 -10.61
CA MET A 321 -0.20 1.20 -11.51
C MET A 321 0.34 -0.04 -10.80
N SER A 322 1.05 0.14 -9.67
CA SER A 322 1.62 -0.98 -8.91
C SER A 322 0.59 -1.82 -8.15
N LEU A 323 -0.64 -1.31 -7.99
CA LEU A 323 -1.73 -1.93 -7.26
C LEU A 323 -2.76 -2.64 -8.15
N LEU A 324 -2.61 -2.54 -9.47
CA LEU A 324 -3.53 -3.18 -10.40
C LEU A 324 -3.52 -4.70 -10.22
N ARG A 325 -4.73 -5.29 -10.14
CA ARG A 325 -5.00 -6.72 -10.06
C ARG A 325 -5.99 -7.11 -11.15
N GLU A 326 -6.10 -8.38 -11.49
CA GLU A 326 -6.98 -8.88 -12.53
C GLU A 326 -8.46 -8.52 -12.31
N ASP A 327 -8.88 -8.42 -11.06
CA ASP A 327 -10.24 -8.07 -10.62
C ASP A 327 -10.42 -6.58 -10.31
N THR A 328 -9.36 -5.76 -10.34
CA THR A 328 -9.42 -4.32 -10.07
C THR A 328 -10.05 -3.59 -11.25
N ARG A 329 -11.04 -2.76 -10.96
CA ARG A 329 -11.75 -1.89 -11.92
C ARG A 329 -11.70 -0.45 -11.40
N ILE A 330 -10.81 0.35 -11.98
CA ILE A 330 -10.70 1.79 -11.69
C ILE A 330 -11.22 2.52 -12.93
N SER A 331 -12.09 3.50 -12.73
CA SER A 331 -12.61 4.34 -13.78
C SER A 331 -12.60 5.80 -13.35
N PHE A 332 -12.41 6.69 -14.31
CA PHE A 332 -12.34 8.12 -14.13
C PHE A 332 -13.59 8.80 -14.66
N ILE A 333 -14.11 9.72 -13.88
CA ILE A 333 -15.23 10.59 -14.24
C ILE A 333 -14.70 12.03 -14.18
N PHE A 334 -14.81 12.75 -15.28
CA PHE A 334 -14.46 14.16 -15.37
C PHE A 334 -15.75 14.97 -15.49
N LEU A 335 -15.97 15.87 -14.55
CA LEU A 335 -17.06 16.82 -14.59
C LEU A 335 -16.72 17.97 -15.54
N LYS A 336 -17.71 18.79 -15.88
CA LYS A 336 -17.47 20.00 -16.68
C LYS A 336 -16.80 21.07 -15.82
N GLU A 337 -16.14 22.01 -16.49
CA GLU A 337 -15.52 23.16 -15.82
C GLU A 337 -16.54 23.91 -14.97
N GLY A 338 -16.20 24.13 -13.70
CA GLY A 338 -17.06 24.78 -12.70
C GLY A 338 -18.07 23.88 -12.00
N GLU A 339 -18.15 22.59 -12.37
CA GLU A 339 -18.96 21.60 -11.64
C GLU A 339 -18.12 20.82 -10.63
N ASP A 340 -18.68 20.59 -9.46
CA ASP A 340 -18.20 19.65 -8.43
C ASP A 340 -19.27 18.56 -8.17
N PRO A 341 -18.92 17.41 -7.55
CA PRO A 341 -19.88 16.33 -7.31
C PRO A 341 -21.12 16.74 -6.51
N ASP A 342 -20.97 17.67 -5.53
CA ASP A 342 -22.08 18.20 -4.71
C ASP A 342 -23.05 19.02 -5.56
N SER A 343 -22.55 19.97 -6.35
CA SER A 343 -23.39 20.77 -7.24
C SER A 343 -24.04 19.93 -8.33
N TYR A 344 -23.27 19.04 -8.96
CA TYR A 344 -23.77 18.20 -10.02
C TYR A 344 -24.97 17.35 -9.58
N ILE A 345 -24.85 16.64 -8.43
CA ILE A 345 -25.94 15.76 -7.98
C ILE A 345 -27.15 16.54 -7.49
N ARG A 346 -26.94 17.73 -6.89
CA ARG A 346 -28.02 18.60 -6.45
C ARG A 346 -28.83 19.13 -7.63
N ASP A 347 -28.17 19.52 -8.71
CA ASP A 347 -28.82 20.18 -9.85
C ASP A 347 -29.39 19.16 -10.85
N ASN A 348 -28.79 17.98 -10.99
CA ASN A 348 -29.16 16.98 -11.99
C ASN A 348 -29.82 15.72 -11.43
N GLY A 349 -29.68 15.48 -10.12
CA GLY A 349 -30.26 14.33 -9.43
C GLY A 349 -29.48 13.02 -9.58
N LYS A 350 -29.97 11.98 -8.87
CA LYS A 350 -29.32 10.69 -8.77
C LYS A 350 -29.19 9.93 -10.08
N ASP A 351 -30.21 9.98 -10.94
CA ASP A 351 -30.23 9.23 -12.20
C ASP A 351 -29.22 9.78 -13.20
N ALA A 352 -29.06 11.10 -13.24
CA ALA A 352 -28.02 11.74 -14.04
C ALA A 352 -26.63 11.38 -13.52
N PHE A 353 -26.42 11.36 -12.19
CA PHE A 353 -25.17 10.93 -11.59
C PHE A 353 -24.84 9.46 -11.92
N ASN A 354 -25.83 8.56 -11.83
CA ASN A 354 -25.65 7.17 -12.21
C ASN A 354 -25.30 7.01 -13.70
N SER A 355 -25.73 7.94 -14.55
CA SER A 355 -25.37 7.94 -15.97
C SER A 355 -23.91 8.32 -16.21
N LEU A 356 -23.28 9.10 -15.32
CA LEU A 356 -21.85 9.38 -15.38
C LEU A 356 -21.02 8.10 -15.22
N THR A 357 -21.42 7.18 -14.34
CA THR A 357 -20.71 5.91 -14.13
C THR A 357 -20.73 5.01 -15.36
N LYS A 358 -21.81 5.04 -16.14
CA LYS A 358 -21.90 4.27 -17.41
C LYS A 358 -20.95 4.80 -18.47
N ASN A 359 -20.64 6.08 -18.43
CA ASN A 359 -19.74 6.78 -19.35
C ASN A 359 -18.34 7.01 -18.76
N ALA A 360 -18.06 6.44 -17.59
CA ALA A 360 -16.78 6.59 -16.95
C ALA A 360 -15.67 5.98 -17.81
N LYS A 361 -14.58 6.72 -17.95
CA LYS A 361 -13.41 6.29 -18.72
C LYS A 361 -12.66 5.24 -17.94
N SER A 362 -12.37 4.08 -18.53
CA SER A 362 -11.59 3.05 -17.86
C SER A 362 -10.16 3.53 -17.59
N PHE A 363 -9.52 2.93 -16.60
CA PHE A 363 -8.12 3.23 -16.26
C PHE A 363 -7.18 3.04 -17.46
N SER A 364 -7.35 1.95 -18.21
CA SER A 364 -6.54 1.68 -19.40
C SER A 364 -6.80 2.69 -20.52
N ASP A 365 -8.07 3.04 -20.77
CA ASP A 365 -8.39 4.02 -21.83
C ASP A 365 -7.77 5.37 -21.51
N TYR A 366 -7.92 5.84 -20.27
CA TYR A 366 -7.32 7.10 -19.84
C TYR A 366 -5.79 7.08 -19.92
N PHE A 367 -5.16 5.98 -19.49
CA PHE A 367 -3.71 5.80 -19.58
C PHE A 367 -3.21 5.88 -21.02
N PHE A 368 -3.82 5.12 -21.94
CA PHE A 368 -3.37 5.08 -23.33
C PHE A 368 -3.74 6.35 -24.12
N GLU A 369 -4.85 7.00 -23.82
CA GLU A 369 -5.15 8.32 -24.39
C GLU A 369 -4.11 9.37 -23.96
N THR A 370 -3.71 9.35 -22.68
CA THR A 370 -2.68 10.27 -22.19
C THR A 370 -1.33 10.00 -22.86
N ILE A 371 -0.98 8.72 -23.09
CA ILE A 371 0.25 8.37 -23.83
C ILE A 371 0.18 8.91 -25.26
N LYS A 372 -0.96 8.74 -25.94
CA LYS A 372 -1.17 9.24 -27.31
C LYS A 372 -1.07 10.75 -27.40
N SER A 373 -1.40 11.47 -26.34
CA SER A 373 -1.37 12.95 -26.31
C SER A 373 0.01 13.53 -25.98
N GLN A 374 1.04 12.70 -25.68
CA GLN A 374 2.36 13.21 -25.31
C GLN A 374 3.09 13.89 -26.49
N ASP A 375 2.94 13.35 -27.68
CA ASP A 375 3.51 13.91 -28.91
C ASP A 375 2.90 13.24 -30.15
N ASP A 376 3.27 13.69 -31.34
CA ASP A 376 2.84 13.15 -32.64
C ASP A 376 3.40 11.74 -32.89
N LEU A 377 2.60 10.71 -32.63
CA LEU A 377 2.99 9.30 -32.79
C LEU A 377 3.21 8.87 -34.25
N SER A 378 2.90 9.73 -35.24
CA SER A 378 3.25 9.46 -36.63
C SER A 378 4.77 9.57 -36.87
N LYS A 379 5.48 10.27 -35.96
CA LYS A 379 6.92 10.51 -36.00
C LYS A 379 7.67 9.60 -35.02
N ILE A 380 8.91 9.27 -35.37
CA ILE A 380 9.79 8.44 -34.52
C ILE A 380 10.05 9.12 -33.17
N GLU A 381 10.29 10.43 -33.17
CA GLU A 381 10.55 11.24 -32.00
C GLU A 381 9.34 11.19 -31.03
N GLY A 382 8.14 11.39 -31.54
CA GLY A 382 6.92 11.35 -30.74
C GLY A 382 6.68 9.96 -30.13
N ARG A 383 6.87 8.88 -30.90
CA ARG A 383 6.81 7.50 -30.38
C ARG A 383 7.83 7.26 -29.28
N THR A 384 9.05 7.78 -29.43
CA THR A 384 10.12 7.65 -28.44
C THR A 384 9.79 8.39 -27.14
N ILE A 385 9.23 9.61 -27.23
CA ILE A 385 8.77 10.41 -26.08
C ILE A 385 7.66 9.65 -25.34
N ALA A 386 6.64 9.17 -26.07
CA ALA A 386 5.55 8.39 -25.50
C ALA A 386 6.05 7.10 -24.81
N ALA A 387 7.00 6.39 -25.43
CA ALA A 387 7.60 5.20 -24.85
C ALA A 387 8.38 5.52 -23.57
N LYS A 388 9.21 6.57 -23.58
CA LYS A 388 9.98 7.03 -22.40
C LYS A 388 9.03 7.37 -21.23
N PHE A 389 7.87 7.93 -21.52
CA PHE A 389 6.86 8.27 -20.53
C PHE A 389 6.14 7.02 -19.95
N ALA A 390 5.77 6.07 -20.81
CA ALA A 390 4.98 4.89 -20.44
C ALA A 390 5.80 3.78 -19.74
N ILE A 391 7.05 3.56 -20.17
CA ILE A 391 7.88 2.42 -19.71
C ILE A 391 8.04 2.36 -18.19
N PRO A 392 8.38 3.44 -17.45
CA PRO A 392 8.53 3.38 -16.00
C PRO A 392 7.25 2.94 -15.29
N LEU A 393 6.10 3.40 -15.78
CA LEU A 393 4.78 3.10 -15.23
C LEU A 393 4.41 1.64 -15.47
N ILE A 394 4.55 1.16 -16.69
CA ILE A 394 4.29 -0.25 -17.03
C ILE A 394 5.23 -1.18 -16.24
N LYS A 395 6.49 -0.79 -16.05
CA LYS A 395 7.44 -1.55 -15.19
C LYS A 395 6.98 -1.66 -13.74
N SER A 396 6.28 -0.66 -13.23
CA SER A 396 5.79 -0.64 -11.84
C SER A 396 4.64 -1.62 -11.59
N ILE A 397 3.97 -2.12 -12.63
CA ILE A 397 2.87 -3.10 -12.51
C ILE A 397 3.42 -4.39 -11.91
N SER A 398 2.85 -4.79 -10.76
CA SER A 398 3.30 -5.97 -10.02
C SER A 398 2.70 -7.28 -10.55
N ASN A 399 1.49 -7.24 -11.12
CA ASN A 399 0.83 -8.40 -11.71
C ASN A 399 1.35 -8.64 -13.13
N GLU A 400 1.95 -9.81 -13.38
CA GLU A 400 2.62 -10.09 -14.65
C GLU A 400 1.64 -10.21 -15.82
N THR A 401 0.44 -10.75 -15.60
CA THR A 401 -0.61 -10.86 -16.64
C THR A 401 -1.04 -9.48 -17.12
N ILE A 402 -1.33 -8.56 -16.19
CA ILE A 402 -1.70 -7.19 -16.50
C ILE A 402 -0.54 -6.46 -17.15
N LYS A 403 0.65 -6.60 -16.61
CA LYS A 403 1.86 -5.98 -17.16
C LYS A 403 2.07 -6.38 -18.62
N GLN A 404 1.93 -7.67 -18.94
CA GLN A 404 2.06 -8.16 -20.31
C GLN A 404 0.96 -7.58 -21.22
N ALA A 405 -0.28 -7.46 -20.73
CA ALA A 405 -1.36 -6.82 -21.49
C ALA A 405 -1.05 -5.34 -21.79
N TYR A 406 -0.52 -4.60 -20.80
CA TYR A 406 -0.10 -3.20 -21.00
C TYR A 406 1.10 -3.07 -21.94
N ILE A 407 2.07 -3.99 -21.89
CA ILE A 407 3.20 -4.05 -22.82
C ILE A 407 2.69 -4.23 -24.25
N ASN A 408 1.81 -5.19 -24.48
CA ASN A 408 1.26 -5.47 -25.79
C ASN A 408 0.49 -4.28 -26.35
N GLU A 409 -0.39 -3.67 -25.54
CA GLU A 409 -1.18 -2.52 -25.97
C GLU A 409 -0.30 -1.27 -26.19
N ALA A 410 0.71 -1.02 -25.35
CA ALA A 410 1.66 0.06 -25.54
C ALA A 410 2.46 -0.13 -26.83
N SER A 411 2.83 -1.38 -27.14
CA SER A 411 3.53 -1.71 -28.40
C SER A 411 2.66 -1.40 -29.62
N ASN A 412 1.37 -1.73 -29.56
CA ASN A 412 0.41 -1.41 -30.63
C ASN A 412 0.22 0.10 -30.78
N VAL A 413 0.05 0.82 -29.66
CA VAL A 413 -0.21 2.27 -29.66
C VAL A 413 0.97 3.08 -30.17
N CYS A 414 2.20 2.72 -29.75
CA CYS A 414 3.41 3.47 -30.11
C CYS A 414 4.13 2.90 -31.34
N ASP A 415 3.68 1.79 -31.91
CA ASP A 415 4.36 1.07 -32.99
C ASP A 415 5.85 0.81 -32.65
N LEU A 416 6.13 0.38 -31.41
CA LEU A 416 7.44 0.06 -30.86
C LEU A 416 7.37 -1.24 -30.05
N ASP A 417 8.43 -2.02 -30.06
CA ASP A 417 8.51 -3.25 -29.26
C ASP A 417 8.80 -2.93 -27.78
N PHE A 418 7.74 -2.67 -27.00
CA PHE A 418 7.88 -2.38 -25.58
C PHE A 418 8.45 -3.56 -24.78
N GLY A 419 8.24 -4.79 -25.23
CA GLY A 419 8.86 -5.98 -24.62
C GLY A 419 10.38 -5.84 -24.63
N LYS A 420 10.94 -5.62 -25.82
CA LYS A 420 12.40 -5.39 -25.97
C LYS A 420 12.87 -4.12 -25.29
N LEU A 421 12.11 -3.01 -25.33
CA LEU A 421 12.48 -1.77 -24.65
C LEU A 421 12.49 -1.94 -23.12
N ILE A 422 11.57 -2.72 -22.57
CA ILE A 422 11.52 -3.03 -21.14
C ILE A 422 12.63 -4.01 -20.74
N GLU A 423 12.91 -5.01 -21.57
CA GLU A 423 14.00 -5.97 -21.42
C GLU A 423 15.35 -5.36 -21.80
N GLY A 424 15.43 -4.60 -22.87
CA GLY A 424 16.64 -4.00 -23.41
C GLY A 424 17.22 -2.84 -22.58
N THR A 425 16.48 -2.37 -21.57
CA THR A 425 17.11 -1.65 -20.46
C THR A 425 17.88 -2.61 -19.52
N GLN A 426 17.96 -3.88 -19.86
CA GLN A 426 18.80 -4.91 -19.22
C GLN A 426 19.81 -5.57 -20.17
N SER A 427 19.75 -5.34 -21.49
CA SER A 427 20.77 -5.91 -22.40
C SER A 427 20.75 -5.23 -23.76
N ASN A 428 21.79 -4.45 -24.07
CA ASN A 428 22.20 -4.21 -25.45
C ASN A 428 23.30 -5.20 -25.80
N THR A 429 23.08 -5.80 -26.91
CA THR A 429 23.95 -6.37 -27.96
C THR A 429 23.75 -7.84 -28.24
N ASN A 430 23.10 -8.09 -29.39
CA ASN A 430 23.33 -9.32 -30.16
C ASN A 430 24.04 -8.94 -31.46
N ILE A 431 25.35 -9.13 -31.49
CA ILE A 431 26.09 -9.32 -32.71
C ILE A 431 26.36 -10.82 -32.83
N ASN A 432 25.90 -11.40 -33.94
CA ASN A 432 26.13 -12.79 -34.31
C ASN A 432 27.60 -13.14 -34.39
N ILE A 433 28.08 -14.02 -33.53
CA ILE A 433 29.33 -14.77 -33.69
C ILE A 433 29.01 -16.24 -33.55
N PRO A 434 29.55 -17.15 -34.39
CA PRO A 434 29.08 -18.55 -34.48
C PRO A 434 29.43 -19.35 -33.23
N LYS A 435 28.46 -20.17 -32.83
CA LYS A 435 28.43 -21.02 -31.66
C LYS A 435 29.64 -21.99 -31.55
N LYS A 436 30.30 -21.91 -30.38
CA LYS A 436 30.85 -23.12 -29.73
C LYS A 436 29.95 -23.47 -28.56
N GLU A 437 29.41 -24.65 -28.57
CA GLU A 437 28.55 -25.18 -27.50
C GLU A 437 29.31 -25.18 -26.17
N LYS A 438 28.88 -24.30 -25.25
CA LYS A 438 29.07 -24.48 -23.80
C LYS A 438 27.68 -24.55 -23.19
N VAL A 439 27.44 -25.59 -22.42
CA VAL A 439 26.24 -25.76 -21.61
C VAL A 439 26.05 -24.51 -20.72
N ILE A 440 25.15 -23.60 -21.12
CA ILE A 440 24.81 -22.41 -20.35
C ILE A 440 23.83 -22.88 -19.28
N VAL A 441 24.32 -23.09 -18.06
CA VAL A 441 23.49 -23.26 -16.89
C VAL A 441 22.91 -21.86 -16.58
N ASP A 442 21.57 -21.75 -16.63
CA ASP A 442 20.85 -20.48 -16.41
C ASP A 442 21.18 -19.87 -15.03
N SER A 443 21.93 -18.79 -15.02
CA SER A 443 22.39 -18.10 -13.81
C SER A 443 21.24 -17.63 -12.90
N LYS A 444 20.05 -17.33 -13.46
CA LYS A 444 18.85 -16.98 -12.69
C LYS A 444 18.30 -18.17 -11.90
N SER A 445 18.38 -19.37 -12.47
CA SER A 445 17.95 -20.62 -11.83
C SER A 445 18.87 -21.02 -10.67
N ILE A 446 20.18 -20.87 -10.84
CA ILE A 446 21.17 -21.15 -9.77
C ILE A 446 20.98 -20.18 -8.61
N MET A 447 20.80 -18.90 -8.89
CA MET A 447 20.60 -17.85 -7.87
C MET A 447 19.33 -18.07 -7.05
N LYS A 448 18.21 -18.43 -7.68
CA LYS A 448 16.99 -18.78 -6.96
C LYS A 448 17.20 -19.99 -6.05
N LYS A 449 17.94 -20.99 -6.50
CA LYS A 449 18.25 -22.20 -5.72
C LYS A 449 19.14 -21.88 -4.51
N SER A 450 20.12 -20.99 -4.67
CA SER A 450 21.01 -20.57 -3.56
C SER A 450 20.23 -19.80 -2.48
N VAL A 451 19.36 -18.86 -2.85
CA VAL A 451 18.48 -18.16 -1.90
C VAL A 451 17.53 -19.13 -1.20
N LEU A 452 16.96 -20.08 -1.95
CA LEU A 452 16.10 -21.13 -1.39
C LEU A 452 16.86 -21.97 -0.36
N GLY A 453 18.10 -22.36 -0.66
CA GLY A 453 18.96 -23.12 0.26
C GLY A 453 19.28 -22.36 1.56
N VAL A 454 19.56 -21.06 1.46
CA VAL A 454 19.73 -20.20 2.66
C VAL A 454 18.48 -20.23 3.52
N PHE A 455 17.31 -20.06 2.93
CA PHE A 455 16.05 -20.05 3.68
C PHE A 455 15.74 -21.42 4.29
N MET A 456 15.96 -22.51 3.56
CA MET A 456 15.79 -23.87 4.11
C MET A 456 16.67 -24.14 5.31
N ALA A 457 17.94 -23.69 5.27
CA ALA A 457 18.86 -23.82 6.40
C ALA A 457 18.39 -23.01 7.62
N LEU A 458 17.95 -21.76 7.42
CA LEU A 458 17.46 -20.88 8.50
C LEU A 458 16.14 -21.36 9.11
N ILE A 459 15.22 -21.88 8.27
CA ILE A 459 13.91 -22.39 8.73
C ILE A 459 14.10 -23.59 9.65
N GLN A 460 15.02 -24.51 9.33
CA GLN A 460 15.23 -25.70 10.11
C GLN A 460 16.19 -25.47 11.29
N TYR A 461 17.12 -24.55 11.16
CA TYR A 461 18.11 -24.19 12.19
C TYR A 461 18.24 -22.67 12.33
N PRO A 462 17.29 -21.99 13.02
CA PRO A 462 17.25 -20.54 13.17
C PRO A 462 18.53 -19.91 13.72
N LYS A 463 19.24 -20.65 14.61
CA LYS A 463 20.52 -20.21 15.19
C LYS A 463 21.62 -19.98 14.15
N LEU A 464 21.50 -20.52 12.94
CA LEU A 464 22.43 -20.26 11.85
C LEU A 464 22.36 -18.79 11.36
N ALA A 465 21.33 -18.03 11.70
CA ALA A 465 21.25 -16.59 11.42
C ALA A 465 22.40 -15.80 12.07
N SER A 466 22.96 -16.27 13.19
CA SER A 466 24.12 -15.65 13.83
C SER A 466 25.46 -16.00 13.17
N ASN A 467 25.46 -16.80 12.10
CA ASN A 467 26.69 -17.24 11.45
C ASN A 467 27.40 -16.08 10.74
N LYS A 468 28.73 -15.97 10.94
CA LYS A 468 29.57 -14.93 10.32
C LYS A 468 29.58 -14.99 8.78
N LEU A 469 29.13 -16.08 8.17
CA LEU A 469 29.00 -16.20 6.71
C LEU A 469 28.13 -15.10 6.09
N PHE A 470 27.13 -14.57 6.80
CA PHE A 470 26.34 -13.44 6.29
C PHE A 470 27.15 -12.17 6.06
N ASN A 471 28.34 -12.03 6.67
CA ASN A 471 29.23 -10.89 6.42
C ASN A 471 29.80 -10.90 4.99
N PHE A 472 29.76 -12.04 4.29
CA PHE A 472 30.17 -12.13 2.87
C PHE A 472 29.06 -11.71 1.90
N VAL A 473 27.83 -11.53 2.39
CA VAL A 473 26.75 -10.95 1.57
C VAL A 473 26.87 -9.43 1.61
N ASN A 474 27.15 -8.82 0.45
CA ASN A 474 27.26 -7.36 0.40
C ASN A 474 25.92 -6.70 0.73
N PRO A 475 25.85 -5.79 1.74
CA PRO A 475 24.62 -5.13 2.18
C PRO A 475 23.94 -4.27 1.10
N ASP A 476 24.70 -3.84 0.10
CA ASP A 476 24.21 -2.99 -1.00
C ASP A 476 23.93 -3.78 -2.28
N SER A 477 24.10 -5.09 -2.25
CA SER A 477 23.80 -5.97 -3.38
C SER A 477 22.29 -6.21 -3.54
N ARG A 478 21.88 -6.75 -4.69
CA ARG A 478 20.53 -7.27 -4.91
C ARG A 478 20.09 -8.35 -3.91
N PHE A 479 21.00 -8.84 -3.07
CA PHE A 479 20.78 -9.84 -2.01
C PHE A 479 20.75 -9.22 -0.61
N SER A 480 20.73 -7.90 -0.49
CA SER A 480 20.61 -7.16 0.81
C SER A 480 19.42 -7.64 1.66
N PHE A 481 18.35 -8.11 1.04
CA PHE A 481 17.20 -8.70 1.74
C PHE A 481 17.56 -9.93 2.59
N LEU A 482 18.68 -10.61 2.33
CA LEU A 482 19.15 -11.70 3.20
C LEU A 482 19.58 -11.20 4.58
N HIS A 483 20.07 -9.96 4.69
CA HIS A 483 20.33 -9.33 5.99
C HIS A 483 19.04 -9.03 6.72
N GLU A 484 17.99 -8.52 6.02
CA GLU A 484 16.67 -8.30 6.62
C GLU A 484 16.09 -9.60 7.17
N VAL A 485 16.13 -10.68 6.39
CA VAL A 485 15.63 -12.00 6.81
C VAL A 485 16.46 -12.54 7.98
N LYS A 486 17.79 -12.45 7.90
CA LYS A 486 18.70 -12.82 9.00
C LYS A 486 18.32 -12.07 10.29
N ASP A 487 18.10 -10.75 10.21
CA ASP A 487 17.80 -9.92 11.37
C ASP A 487 16.43 -10.28 11.99
N ILE A 488 15.45 -10.66 11.16
CA ILE A 488 14.16 -11.18 11.64
C ILE A 488 14.37 -12.47 12.46
N PHE A 489 15.19 -13.40 11.97
CA PHE A 489 15.52 -14.63 12.73
C PHE A 489 16.32 -14.34 14.02
N MET A 490 17.24 -13.38 13.98
CA MET A 490 18.01 -12.96 15.15
C MET A 490 17.15 -12.33 16.24
N GLN A 491 16.16 -11.52 15.86
CA GLN A 491 15.22 -10.87 16.79
C GLN A 491 14.17 -11.85 17.36
N SER A 492 13.87 -12.92 16.66
CA SER A 492 12.80 -13.86 17.01
C SER A 492 13.21 -15.31 16.69
N PRO A 493 14.27 -15.85 17.32
CA PRO A 493 14.85 -17.15 16.95
C PRO A 493 13.94 -18.35 17.23
N ASP A 494 13.03 -18.22 18.17
CA ASP A 494 12.10 -19.28 18.57
C ASP A 494 10.71 -19.11 17.92
N SER A 495 10.53 -18.08 17.09
CA SER A 495 9.25 -17.84 16.39
C SER A 495 8.99 -18.89 15.32
N PRO A 496 7.76 -19.39 15.21
CA PRO A 496 7.38 -20.27 14.11
C PRO A 496 7.69 -19.66 12.74
N PRO A 497 8.13 -20.47 11.77
CA PRO A 497 8.45 -19.98 10.42
C PRO A 497 7.29 -19.25 9.73
N SER A 498 6.04 -19.58 10.07
CA SER A 498 4.84 -18.88 9.59
C SER A 498 4.77 -17.41 10.03
N ILE A 499 5.35 -17.06 11.16
CA ILE A 499 5.44 -15.68 11.66
C ILE A 499 6.59 -14.93 10.97
N ILE A 500 7.74 -15.59 10.80
CA ILE A 500 8.85 -15.05 10.00
C ILE A 500 8.35 -14.68 8.59
N LEU A 501 7.56 -15.55 7.96
CA LEU A 501 6.94 -15.31 6.66
C LEU A 501 6.11 -14.01 6.63
N GLU A 502 5.34 -13.72 7.67
CA GLU A 502 4.52 -12.48 7.73
C GLU A 502 5.37 -11.21 7.93
N LYS A 503 6.52 -11.30 8.59
CA LYS A 503 7.45 -10.19 8.78
C LYS A 503 8.22 -9.81 7.50
N ILE A 504 8.27 -10.68 6.49
CA ILE A 504 8.91 -10.40 5.21
C ILE A 504 8.00 -9.51 4.38
N ASN A 505 8.44 -8.26 4.12
CA ASN A 505 7.67 -7.26 3.37
C ASN A 505 7.77 -7.43 1.85
N ASN A 506 8.89 -7.93 1.33
CA ASN A 506 9.13 -8.11 -0.09
C ASN A 506 8.40 -9.36 -0.62
N GLY A 507 7.40 -9.16 -1.47
CA GLY A 507 6.56 -10.24 -2.00
C GLY A 507 7.34 -11.34 -2.78
N LYS A 508 8.41 -10.97 -3.49
CA LYS A 508 9.25 -11.96 -4.20
C LYS A 508 10.06 -12.80 -3.21
N VAL A 509 10.62 -12.17 -2.20
CA VAL A 509 11.36 -12.84 -1.12
C VAL A 509 10.40 -13.74 -0.32
N LYS A 510 9.20 -13.23 0.00
CA LYS A 510 8.14 -13.98 0.68
C LYS A 510 7.75 -15.25 -0.07
N ASN A 511 7.65 -15.19 -1.41
CA ASN A 511 7.34 -16.35 -2.24
C ASN A 511 8.45 -17.42 -2.19
N VAL A 512 9.73 -17.01 -2.29
CA VAL A 512 10.86 -17.94 -2.20
C VAL A 512 10.97 -18.54 -0.79
N PHE A 513 10.71 -17.74 0.23
CA PHE A 513 10.65 -18.22 1.61
C PHE A 513 9.51 -19.23 1.81
N GLY A 514 8.34 -18.97 1.22
CA GLY A 514 7.22 -19.91 1.19
C GLY A 514 7.56 -21.24 0.48
N GLU A 515 8.29 -21.18 -0.64
CA GLU A 515 8.80 -22.39 -1.32
C GLU A 515 9.76 -23.19 -0.39
N ALA A 516 10.60 -22.50 0.40
CA ALA A 516 11.48 -23.14 1.37
C ALA A 516 10.72 -23.81 2.52
N LEU A 517 9.64 -23.16 3.01
CA LEU A 517 8.77 -23.69 4.06
C LEU A 517 8.09 -25.01 3.68
N VAL A 518 7.75 -25.18 2.40
CA VAL A 518 7.05 -26.37 1.91
C VAL A 518 7.99 -27.46 1.43
N SER A 519 9.30 -27.25 1.55
CA SER A 519 10.31 -28.26 1.20
C SER A 519 10.23 -29.44 2.16
N GLU A 520 10.10 -30.65 1.61
CA GLU A 520 10.08 -31.90 2.38
C GLU A 520 11.49 -32.39 2.76
N ILE A 521 12.53 -31.66 2.35
CA ILE A 521 13.94 -32.02 2.63
C ILE A 521 14.23 -31.72 4.10
N LYS A 522 14.49 -32.77 4.88
CA LYS A 522 15.00 -32.67 6.25
C LYS A 522 16.52 -32.67 6.22
N LEU A 523 17.13 -31.64 6.77
CA LEU A 523 18.58 -31.48 6.85
C LEU A 523 19.08 -31.89 8.25
N SER A 524 20.26 -32.50 8.32
CA SER A 524 21.01 -32.51 9.59
C SER A 524 21.59 -31.11 9.87
N GLN A 525 22.01 -30.85 11.09
CA GLN A 525 22.63 -29.56 11.42
C GLN A 525 23.93 -29.32 10.62
N GLU A 526 24.70 -30.38 10.37
CA GLU A 526 25.91 -30.32 9.55
C GLU A 526 25.59 -30.02 8.10
N ASP A 527 24.59 -30.69 7.52
CA ASP A 527 24.14 -30.44 6.14
C ASP A 527 23.57 -29.04 5.96
N ALA A 528 22.79 -28.55 6.93
CA ALA A 528 22.25 -27.20 6.89
C ALA A 528 23.37 -26.13 6.97
N THR A 529 24.40 -26.36 7.76
CA THR A 529 25.57 -25.47 7.86
C THR A 529 26.39 -25.48 6.59
N SER A 530 26.61 -26.66 5.99
CA SER A 530 27.30 -26.80 4.70
C SER A 530 26.50 -26.13 3.57
N MET A 531 25.19 -26.39 3.50
CA MET A 531 24.30 -25.77 2.52
C MET A 531 24.31 -24.24 2.62
N LEU A 532 24.24 -23.69 3.85
CA LEU A 532 24.32 -22.24 4.09
C LEU A 532 25.64 -21.68 3.54
N LYS A 533 26.76 -22.36 3.81
CA LYS A 533 28.09 -21.94 3.34
C LYS A 533 28.15 -21.93 1.82
N ASP A 534 27.80 -23.04 1.17
CA ASP A 534 27.85 -23.17 -0.28
C ASP A 534 26.95 -22.15 -1.00
N CYS A 535 25.74 -21.93 -0.45
CA CYS A 535 24.81 -20.96 -1.00
C CYS A 535 25.30 -19.51 -0.85
N ILE A 536 25.88 -19.14 0.30
CA ILE A 536 26.43 -17.79 0.50
C ILE A 536 27.68 -17.57 -0.34
N GLU A 537 28.55 -18.58 -0.50
CA GLU A 537 29.71 -18.51 -1.39
C GLU A 537 29.28 -18.27 -2.85
N LEU A 538 28.28 -18.99 -3.35
CA LEU A 538 27.71 -18.78 -4.69
C LEU A 538 27.10 -17.37 -4.85
N ILE A 539 26.40 -16.86 -3.84
CA ILE A 539 25.83 -15.52 -3.84
C ILE A 539 26.92 -14.44 -3.85
N SER A 540 28.00 -14.67 -3.08
CA SER A 540 29.17 -13.76 -3.04
C SER A 540 29.94 -13.75 -4.37
N GLN A 541 30.19 -14.92 -4.95
CA GLN A 541 30.85 -15.05 -6.26
C GLN A 541 30.10 -14.32 -7.36
N ALA A 542 28.78 -14.46 -7.39
CA ALA A 542 27.94 -13.77 -8.37
C ALA A 542 27.95 -12.23 -8.22
N HIS A 543 28.34 -11.72 -7.08
CA HIS A 543 28.57 -10.28 -6.89
C HIS A 543 29.93 -9.86 -7.47
N ASN A 544 30.97 -10.66 -7.26
CA ASN A 544 32.33 -10.42 -7.80
C ASN A 544 32.33 -10.48 -9.33
N GLU A 545 31.62 -11.46 -9.93
CA GLU A 545 31.42 -11.50 -11.38
C GLU A 545 30.78 -10.23 -11.93
N ARG A 546 29.84 -9.63 -11.20
CA ARG A 546 29.23 -8.37 -11.62
C ARG A 546 30.19 -7.20 -11.59
N GLU A 547 31.08 -7.13 -10.61
CA GLU A 547 32.14 -6.13 -10.53
C GLU A 547 33.12 -6.27 -11.71
N GLU A 548 33.57 -7.50 -12.01
CA GLU A 548 34.46 -7.78 -13.14
C GLU A 548 33.81 -7.39 -14.48
N ILE A 549 32.54 -7.74 -14.68
CA ILE A 549 31.78 -7.32 -15.87
C ILE A 549 31.71 -5.81 -15.99
N LEU A 550 31.49 -5.10 -14.87
CA LEU A 550 31.44 -3.63 -14.87
C LEU A 550 32.81 -3.02 -15.15
N LYS A 551 33.90 -3.57 -14.63
CA LYS A 551 35.27 -3.14 -14.92
C LYS A 551 35.65 -3.39 -16.40
N GLU A 552 35.24 -4.53 -16.95
CA GLU A 552 35.44 -4.86 -18.36
C GLU A 552 34.67 -3.89 -19.27
N LYS A 553 33.40 -3.62 -18.97
CA LYS A 553 32.62 -2.61 -19.70
C LYS A 553 33.18 -1.21 -19.58
N TYR A 554 33.77 -0.85 -18.42
CA TYR A 554 34.44 0.43 -18.26
C TYR A 554 35.67 0.54 -19.20
N SER A 555 36.45 -0.53 -19.31
CA SER A 555 37.63 -0.55 -20.20
C SER A 555 37.25 -0.41 -21.69
N MET A 556 36.00 -0.78 -22.04
CA MET A 556 35.46 -0.66 -23.42
C MET A 556 34.65 0.64 -23.65
N ASP A 557 34.55 1.52 -22.65
CA ASP A 557 33.70 2.74 -22.63
C ASP A 557 32.19 2.48 -22.86
N GLU A 558 31.71 1.30 -22.43
CA GLU A 558 30.34 0.83 -22.63
C GLU A 558 29.45 0.97 -21.40
N LEU A 559 29.90 1.62 -20.30
CA LEU A 559 29.12 1.79 -19.08
C LEU A 559 28.05 2.86 -19.24
N SER A 560 26.80 2.47 -18.93
CA SER A 560 25.71 3.43 -18.71
C SER A 560 25.93 4.27 -17.44
N SER A 561 25.27 5.42 -17.35
CA SER A 561 25.37 6.29 -16.16
C SER A 561 24.95 5.60 -14.85
N SER A 562 24.03 4.63 -14.89
CA SER A 562 23.65 3.81 -13.75
C SER A 562 24.71 2.79 -13.37
N GLU A 563 25.36 2.16 -14.36
CA GLU A 563 26.44 1.20 -14.16
C GLU A 563 27.73 1.87 -13.66
N LYS A 564 28.00 3.11 -14.12
CA LYS A 564 29.10 3.94 -13.58
C LYS A 564 28.91 4.18 -12.08
N ARG A 565 27.69 4.53 -11.65
CA ARG A 565 27.37 4.71 -10.22
C ARG A 565 27.45 3.40 -9.44
N GLU A 566 26.97 2.30 -10.01
CA GLU A 566 27.05 0.97 -9.41
C GLU A 566 28.51 0.56 -9.18
N LEU A 567 29.37 0.68 -10.22
CA LEU A 567 30.79 0.38 -10.13
C LEU A 567 31.51 1.29 -9.11
N GLN A 568 31.21 2.58 -9.11
CA GLN A 568 31.75 3.52 -8.14
C GLN A 568 31.37 3.15 -6.70
N GLN A 569 30.13 2.77 -6.47
CA GLN A 569 29.68 2.33 -5.14
C GLN A 569 30.32 1.03 -4.69
N ILE A 570 30.53 0.09 -5.60
CA ILE A 570 31.20 -1.19 -5.32
C ILE A 570 32.66 -0.95 -4.88
N ILE A 571 33.37 -0.07 -5.59
CA ILE A 571 34.79 0.19 -5.34
C ILE A 571 34.98 1.03 -4.05
N LEU A 572 34.16 2.07 -3.84
CA LEU A 572 34.27 2.95 -2.66
C LEU A 572 34.04 2.22 -1.31
N LYS A 573 33.43 1.05 -1.32
CA LYS A 573 33.12 0.26 -0.13
C LYS A 573 34.17 -0.80 0.20
N LYS A 574 35.24 -0.89 -0.57
CA LYS A 574 36.32 -1.81 -0.27
C LYS A 574 37.19 -1.27 0.87
N ASP A 575 37.52 -2.13 1.84
CA ASP A 575 38.41 -1.77 2.96
C ASP A 575 39.83 -1.36 2.51
N ARG A 576 40.25 -1.78 1.31
CA ARG A 576 41.49 -1.36 0.64
C ARG A 576 41.25 -1.29 -0.85
N MET A 577 41.46 -0.11 -1.43
CA MET A 577 41.44 0.12 -2.87
C MET A 577 42.81 -0.07 -3.46
N SER A 578 42.90 -0.60 -4.68
CA SER A 578 44.14 -0.59 -5.47
C SER A 578 44.35 0.78 -6.09
N GLN A 579 45.60 1.09 -6.49
CA GLN A 579 45.94 2.35 -7.22
C GLN A 579 45.14 2.51 -8.51
N GLU A 580 44.82 1.40 -9.19
CA GLU A 580 43.98 1.39 -10.39
C GLU A 580 42.51 1.74 -10.07
N GLU A 581 41.99 1.27 -8.94
CA GLU A 581 40.63 1.56 -8.46
C GLU A 581 40.48 3.01 -8.00
N GLU A 582 41.49 3.61 -7.38
CA GLU A 582 41.53 5.05 -7.05
C GLU A 582 41.48 5.93 -8.30
N LEU A 583 42.22 5.55 -9.34
CA LEU A 583 42.22 6.25 -10.62
C LEU A 583 40.87 6.12 -11.33
N LEU A 584 40.27 4.94 -11.27
CA LEU A 584 38.96 4.62 -11.84
C LEU A 584 37.85 5.49 -11.20
N ILE A 585 37.86 5.62 -9.87
CA ILE A 585 36.90 6.48 -9.16
C ILE A 585 37.03 7.94 -9.55
N LYS A 586 38.28 8.42 -9.67
CA LYS A 586 38.54 9.79 -10.07
C LYS A 586 38.00 10.09 -11.49
N ASN A 587 38.12 9.14 -12.40
CA ASN A 587 37.59 9.25 -13.76
C ASN A 587 36.06 9.13 -13.81
N LEU A 588 35.45 8.27 -12.98
CA LEU A 588 34.00 8.13 -12.88
C LEU A 588 33.32 9.34 -12.23
N SER A 589 34.05 10.10 -11.41
CA SER A 589 33.52 11.30 -10.73
C SER A 589 33.66 12.58 -11.60
N SER A 590 34.43 12.53 -12.68
CA SER A 590 34.75 13.68 -13.56
C SER A 590 33.82 13.77 -14.79
N ASN A 591 32.93 12.86 -14.98
CA ASN A 591 31.87 12.77 -16.00
C ASN A 591 30.50 12.63 -15.36
#